data_26791b9de9af99e551d1d9c3ed8bccb7
#
_entry.id   26791b9de9af99e551d1d9c3ed8bccb7
#
_cell.length_a   1.000
_cell.length_b   1.000
_cell.length_c   1.000
_cell.angle_alpha   90.00
_cell.angle_beta   90.00
_cell.angle_gamma   90.00
#
_symmetry.space_group_name_H-M   'P 1'
#
loop_
_entity.id
_entity.type
_entity.pdbx_description
1 polymer ?
#
loop_
_entity_poly.entity_id
_entity_poly.type
_entity_poly.pdbx_seq_one_letter_code
_entity_poly.pdbx_strand_id
1 'polypeptide(L)'
;MKIWNEIWDYVKMIIIVVVVVLFVNNFILINAKIPSESMENTIMTGDRVFGFRLAYGLNVDLFGNHISKKVKDPERFDIIIFKYPDDESELFIKRLIGLPGETVEIRDGKVYIDGALEPLDDSFVPEVPTGDYGPYKVPENSYFMLGDNRENSRDSRFWDNTFVTFDQIVGKAVLRYFPSIKILK
;
A
#
# COMPACT_ATOMS: atom_id res chain seq x y z
N MET A 1 -16.08 -4.57 50.44
CA MET A 1 -16.13 -5.62 49.40
C MET A 1 -16.82 -5.15 48.12
N LYS A 2 -17.94 -4.48 48.11
CA LYS A 2 -18.62 -3.99 46.86
C LYS A 2 -17.74 -3.07 46.02
N ILE A 3 -17.15 -2.02 46.61
CA ILE A 3 -16.33 -1.03 45.89
C ILE A 3 -15.10 -1.68 45.23
N TRP A 4 -14.49 -2.68 45.88
CA TRP A 4 -13.33 -3.39 45.33
C TRP A 4 -13.67 -4.24 44.12
N ASN A 5 -14.85 -4.85 44.09
CA ASN A 5 -15.34 -5.60 42.94
C ASN A 5 -15.66 -4.66 41.76
N GLU A 6 -16.26 -3.52 42.02
CA GLU A 6 -16.54 -2.49 41.00
C GLU A 6 -15.22 -1.99 40.35
N ILE A 7 -14.21 -1.66 41.17
CA ILE A 7 -12.89 -1.24 40.69
C ILE A 7 -12.29 -2.35 39.82
N TRP A 8 -12.38 -3.60 40.26
CA TRP A 8 -11.84 -4.75 39.51
C TRP A 8 -12.54 -4.98 38.17
N ASP A 9 -13.84 -4.72 38.09
CA ASP A 9 -14.60 -4.82 36.85
C ASP A 9 -14.22 -3.69 35.85
N TYR A 10 -13.98 -2.48 36.32
CA TYR A 10 -13.42 -1.41 35.48
C TYR A 10 -12.02 -1.75 34.98
N VAL A 11 -11.15 -2.30 35.81
CA VAL A 11 -9.79 -2.71 35.41
C VAL A 11 -9.85 -3.77 34.32
N LYS A 12 -10.71 -4.80 34.48
CA LYS A 12 -10.91 -5.83 33.43
C LYS A 12 -11.40 -5.21 32.12
N MET A 13 -12.37 -4.31 32.20
CA MET A 13 -12.90 -3.62 31.02
C MET A 13 -11.80 -2.84 30.28
N ILE A 14 -10.97 -2.07 31.01
CA ILE A 14 -9.86 -1.33 30.43
C ILE A 14 -8.86 -2.28 29.76
N ILE A 15 -8.50 -3.40 30.41
CA ILE A 15 -7.59 -4.40 29.83
C ILE A 15 -8.17 -4.96 28.53
N ILE A 16 -9.45 -5.33 28.52
CA ILE A 16 -10.10 -5.85 27.31
C ILE A 16 -10.06 -4.82 26.18
N VAL A 17 -10.40 -3.56 26.46
CA VAL A 17 -10.38 -2.47 25.47
C VAL A 17 -8.96 -2.29 24.91
N VAL A 18 -7.95 -2.25 25.76
CA VAL A 18 -6.55 -2.12 25.33
C VAL A 18 -6.14 -3.29 24.44
N VAL A 19 -6.47 -4.51 24.84
CA VAL A 19 -6.15 -5.72 24.03
C VAL A 19 -6.84 -5.66 22.67
N VAL A 20 -8.13 -5.30 22.62
CA VAL A 20 -8.88 -5.17 21.36
C VAL A 20 -8.29 -4.08 20.46
N VAL A 21 -7.98 -2.91 21.02
CA VAL A 21 -7.36 -1.81 20.24
C VAL A 21 -6.00 -2.21 19.69
N LEU A 22 -5.16 -2.85 20.51
CA LEU A 22 -3.86 -3.35 20.04
C LEU A 22 -4.03 -4.41 18.95
N PHE A 23 -4.97 -5.35 19.11
CA PHE A 23 -5.25 -6.35 18.09
C PHE A 23 -5.70 -5.72 16.77
N VAL A 24 -6.66 -4.81 16.81
CA VAL A 24 -7.17 -4.13 15.60
C VAL A 24 -6.05 -3.36 14.90
N ASN A 25 -5.24 -2.59 15.63
CA ASN A 25 -4.18 -1.77 15.04
C ASN A 25 -3.01 -2.61 14.49
N ASN A 26 -2.71 -3.76 15.10
CA ASN A 26 -1.60 -4.59 14.62
C ASN A 26 -2.00 -5.54 13.49
N PHE A 27 -3.24 -6.04 13.48
CA PHE A 27 -3.65 -7.11 12.57
C PHE A 27 -4.68 -6.71 11.52
N ILE A 28 -5.44 -5.63 11.73
CA ILE A 28 -6.56 -5.29 10.86
C ILE A 28 -6.35 -3.96 10.15
N LEU A 29 -6.07 -2.89 10.89
CA LEU A 29 -6.00 -1.54 10.36
C LEU A 29 -4.57 -1.01 10.29
N ILE A 30 -4.32 -0.21 9.27
CA ILE A 30 -3.15 0.65 9.16
C ILE A 30 -3.64 2.08 9.27
N ASN A 31 -3.04 2.85 10.17
CA ASN A 31 -3.26 4.29 10.26
C ASN A 31 -1.97 4.99 9.83
N ALA A 32 -1.99 5.62 8.67
CA ALA A 32 -0.81 6.25 8.09
C ALA A 32 -1.04 7.75 7.85
N LYS A 33 0.00 8.55 8.12
CA LYS A 33 0.11 9.93 7.66
C LYS A 33 1.02 9.94 6.43
N ILE A 34 0.60 10.65 5.40
CA ILE A 34 1.34 10.72 4.12
C ILE A 34 2.41 11.81 4.20
N PRO A 35 3.70 11.45 4.13
CA PRO A 35 4.79 12.41 4.29
C PRO A 35 5.25 13.03 2.97
N SER A 36 4.91 12.44 1.81
CA SER A 36 5.48 12.79 0.51
C SER A 36 4.42 13.06 -0.56
N GLU A 37 4.81 13.76 -1.60
CA GLU A 37 3.97 14.19 -2.72
C GLU A 37 3.76 13.12 -3.79
N SER A 38 4.38 11.95 -3.69
CA SER A 38 4.40 10.94 -4.75
C SER A 38 3.04 10.39 -5.19
N MET A 39 2.00 10.55 -4.38
CA MET A 39 0.61 10.14 -4.66
C MET A 39 -0.33 11.34 -4.78
N GLU A 40 0.22 12.56 -4.91
CA GLU A 40 -0.60 13.78 -5.10
C GLU A 40 -1.50 13.66 -6.31
N ASN A 41 -2.60 14.37 -6.25
CA ASN A 41 -3.85 14.26 -6.99
C ASN A 41 -4.82 13.21 -6.40
N THR A 42 -4.34 12.08 -5.93
CA THR A 42 -5.19 11.08 -5.24
C THR A 42 -5.13 11.23 -3.73
N ILE A 43 -3.93 11.31 -3.19
CA ILE A 43 -3.64 11.45 -1.75
C ILE A 43 -2.58 12.55 -1.61
N MET A 44 -2.90 13.60 -0.85
CA MET A 44 -2.03 14.76 -0.69
C MET A 44 -1.06 14.59 0.46
N THR A 45 0.06 15.30 0.40
CA THR A 45 0.99 15.42 1.54
C THR A 45 0.25 15.93 2.77
N GLY A 46 0.42 15.25 3.90
CA GLY A 46 -0.25 15.55 5.17
C GLY A 46 -1.59 14.84 5.37
N ASP A 47 -2.17 14.24 4.35
CA ASP A 47 -3.38 13.41 4.47
C ASP A 47 -3.19 12.27 5.47
N ARG A 48 -4.29 11.85 6.08
CA ARG A 48 -4.33 10.64 6.92
C ARG A 48 -5.23 9.60 6.29
N VAL A 49 -4.73 8.40 6.17
CA VAL A 49 -5.41 7.30 5.50
C VAL A 49 -5.52 6.08 6.40
N PHE A 50 -6.63 5.36 6.24
CA PHE A 50 -6.76 4.01 6.75
C PHE A 50 -6.47 3.01 5.65
N GLY A 51 -5.64 2.03 5.99
CA GLY A 51 -5.41 0.83 5.20
C GLY A 51 -6.01 -0.40 5.88
N PHE A 52 -6.29 -1.43 5.09
CA PHE A 52 -6.77 -2.72 5.54
C PHE A 52 -5.69 -3.78 5.32
N ARG A 53 -5.14 -4.33 6.41
CA ARG A 53 -4.03 -5.29 6.37
C ARG A 53 -4.42 -6.60 5.71
N LEU A 54 -5.64 -7.08 5.97
CA LEU A 54 -6.11 -8.38 5.51
C LEU A 54 -6.71 -8.34 4.09
N ALA A 55 -6.51 -7.24 3.34
CA ALA A 55 -7.09 -7.06 2.01
C ALA A 55 -6.75 -8.19 1.04
N TYR A 56 -5.55 -8.77 1.16
CA TYR A 56 -5.04 -9.79 0.27
C TYR A 56 -4.71 -11.12 0.99
N GLY A 57 -4.82 -11.14 2.30
CA GLY A 57 -4.49 -12.28 3.13
C GLY A 57 -3.80 -11.86 4.43
N LEU A 58 -3.02 -12.76 5.00
CA LEU A 58 -2.24 -12.50 6.21
C LEU A 58 -0.79 -12.30 5.82
N ASN A 59 -0.22 -11.16 6.23
CA ASN A 59 1.19 -10.84 6.02
C ASN A 59 1.69 -10.07 7.26
N VAL A 60 2.26 -10.78 8.22
CA VAL A 60 2.61 -10.25 9.53
C VAL A 60 3.93 -10.82 10.04
N ASP A 61 4.68 -9.98 10.75
CA ASP A 61 5.84 -10.41 11.52
C ASP A 61 5.40 -10.69 12.96
N LEU A 62 5.52 -11.94 13.42
CA LEU A 62 5.09 -12.35 14.75
C LEU A 62 6.22 -13.13 15.45
N PHE A 63 6.66 -12.64 16.62
CA PHE A 63 7.71 -13.25 17.42
C PHE A 63 8.99 -13.60 16.63
N GLY A 64 9.39 -12.72 15.68
CA GLY A 64 10.57 -12.93 14.85
C GLY A 64 10.38 -13.89 13.66
N ASN A 65 9.17 -14.39 13.45
CA ASN A 65 8.80 -15.19 12.28
C ASN A 65 7.91 -14.38 11.35
N HIS A 66 8.23 -14.41 10.05
CA HIS A 66 7.36 -13.87 9.03
C HIS A 66 6.31 -14.90 8.62
N ILE A 67 5.04 -14.52 8.71
CA ILE A 67 3.90 -15.36 8.31
C ILE A 67 3.20 -14.68 7.16
N SER A 68 3.27 -15.32 5.99
CA SER A 68 2.62 -14.84 4.78
C SER A 68 1.66 -15.92 4.25
N LYS A 69 0.40 -15.54 4.03
CA LYS A 69 -0.61 -16.40 3.41
C LYS A 69 -1.51 -15.56 2.52
N LYS A 70 -1.28 -15.65 1.22
CA LYS A 70 -2.11 -15.00 0.22
C LYS A 70 -3.47 -15.71 0.11
N VAL A 71 -4.56 -14.93 0.14
CA VAL A 71 -5.95 -15.39 -0.02
C VAL A 71 -6.58 -14.79 -1.28
N LYS A 72 -6.19 -13.55 -1.63
CA LYS A 72 -6.63 -12.83 -2.81
C LYS A 72 -5.44 -12.15 -3.46
N ASP A 73 -5.40 -12.09 -4.77
CA ASP A 73 -4.40 -11.30 -5.48
C ASP A 73 -4.75 -9.81 -5.44
N PRO A 74 -3.76 -8.93 -5.26
CA PRO A 74 -3.91 -7.51 -5.52
C PRO A 74 -4.37 -7.24 -6.95
N GLU A 75 -5.25 -6.27 -7.12
CA GLU A 75 -5.79 -5.90 -8.42
C GLU A 75 -5.06 -4.67 -8.98
N ARG A 76 -4.98 -4.56 -10.30
CA ARG A 76 -4.42 -3.38 -10.95
C ARG A 76 -5.16 -2.12 -10.48
N PHE A 77 -4.39 -1.05 -10.26
CA PHE A 77 -4.80 0.23 -9.70
C PHE A 77 -5.10 0.25 -8.19
N ASP A 78 -5.00 -0.87 -7.49
CA ASP A 78 -5.06 -0.83 -6.02
C ASP A 78 -3.96 0.09 -5.47
N ILE A 79 -4.31 0.90 -4.47
CA ILE A 79 -3.33 1.71 -3.74
C ILE A 79 -2.81 0.88 -2.59
N ILE A 80 -1.53 0.54 -2.64
CA ILE A 80 -0.89 -0.43 -1.74
C ILE A 80 0.07 0.26 -0.78
N ILE A 81 0.00 -0.13 0.49
CA ILE A 81 0.99 0.20 1.52
C ILE A 81 1.90 -1.02 1.65
N PHE A 82 3.21 -0.81 1.52
CA PHE A 82 4.20 -1.89 1.49
C PHE A 82 5.52 -1.46 2.11
N LYS A 83 6.38 -2.42 2.45
CA LYS A 83 7.76 -2.20 2.86
C LYS A 83 8.59 -1.86 1.63
N TYR A 84 9.38 -0.80 1.71
CA TYR A 84 10.22 -0.35 0.59
C TYR A 84 11.25 -1.42 0.23
N PRO A 85 11.37 -1.85 -1.04
CA PRO A 85 12.22 -2.98 -1.42
C PRO A 85 13.72 -2.80 -1.16
N ASP A 86 14.22 -1.56 -1.18
CA ASP A 86 15.63 -1.28 -0.92
C ASP A 86 15.92 -1.01 0.59
N ASP A 87 14.86 -0.74 1.39
CA ASP A 87 14.93 -0.61 2.86
C ASP A 87 13.59 -0.95 3.50
N GLU A 88 13.43 -2.19 3.94
CA GLU A 88 12.17 -2.68 4.54
C GLU A 88 11.79 -2.03 5.88
N SER A 89 12.63 -1.18 6.45
CA SER A 89 12.29 -0.37 7.62
C SER A 89 11.35 0.79 7.29
N GLU A 90 11.28 1.18 6.01
CA GLU A 90 10.42 2.25 5.51
C GLU A 90 9.13 1.70 4.88
N LEU A 91 8.02 2.42 5.11
CA LEU A 91 6.74 2.12 4.46
C LEU A 91 6.46 3.12 3.36
N PHE A 92 6.17 2.57 2.18
CA PHE A 92 5.76 3.34 1.01
C PHE A 92 4.29 3.10 0.68
N ILE A 93 3.70 4.06 -0.02
CA ILE A 93 2.37 3.96 -0.61
C ILE A 93 2.45 4.32 -2.08
N LYS A 94 2.01 3.40 -2.95
CA LYS A 94 2.00 3.56 -4.40
C LYS A 94 0.79 2.86 -5.01
N ARG A 95 0.55 3.13 -6.29
CA ARG A 95 -0.45 2.42 -7.08
C ARG A 95 0.17 1.21 -7.78
N LEU A 96 -0.54 0.08 -7.72
CA LEU A 96 -0.16 -1.14 -8.41
C LEU A 96 -0.47 -1.00 -9.91
N ILE A 97 0.56 -1.15 -10.73
CA ILE A 97 0.46 -0.98 -12.18
C ILE A 97 0.75 -2.29 -12.92
N GLY A 98 1.84 -2.97 -12.63
CA GLY A 98 2.19 -4.23 -13.27
C GLY A 98 1.88 -5.43 -12.38
N LEU A 99 1.18 -6.42 -12.94
CA LEU A 99 0.82 -7.67 -12.28
C LEU A 99 1.88 -8.76 -12.53
N PRO A 100 1.93 -9.82 -11.72
CA PRO A 100 2.86 -10.94 -11.92
C PRO A 100 2.81 -11.50 -13.35
N GLY A 101 3.97 -11.71 -13.95
CA GLY A 101 4.11 -12.24 -15.29
C GLY A 101 3.95 -11.23 -16.44
N GLU A 102 3.49 -10.02 -16.18
CA GLU A 102 3.35 -8.99 -17.20
C GLU A 102 4.66 -8.29 -17.54
N THR A 103 4.69 -7.66 -18.70
CA THR A 103 5.77 -6.76 -19.11
C THR A 103 5.24 -5.33 -19.12
N VAL A 104 5.82 -4.47 -18.29
CA VAL A 104 5.48 -3.05 -18.20
C VAL A 104 6.48 -2.26 -19.03
N GLU A 105 5.99 -1.44 -19.93
CA GLU A 105 6.78 -0.49 -20.71
C GLU A 105 6.17 0.90 -20.60
N ILE A 106 7.00 1.91 -20.46
CA ILE A 106 6.57 3.30 -20.46
C ILE A 106 7.18 3.95 -21.68
N ARG A 107 6.34 4.48 -22.58
CA ARG A 107 6.72 5.17 -23.79
C ARG A 107 6.09 6.57 -23.80
N ASP A 108 6.91 7.59 -23.91
CA ASP A 108 6.50 8.98 -23.82
C ASP A 108 5.58 9.23 -22.59
N GLY A 109 6.01 8.64 -21.44
CA GLY A 109 5.33 8.71 -20.16
C GLY A 109 4.06 7.85 -20.00
N LYS A 110 3.50 7.30 -21.07
CA LYS A 110 2.31 6.44 -21.06
C LYS A 110 2.69 4.97 -20.82
N VAL A 111 1.89 4.30 -19.98
CA VAL A 111 2.15 2.91 -19.58
C VAL A 111 1.49 1.95 -20.56
N TYR A 112 2.24 0.95 -21.01
CA TYR A 112 1.80 -0.15 -21.85
C TYR A 112 2.06 -1.49 -21.16
N ILE A 113 1.15 -2.44 -21.30
CA ILE A 113 1.26 -3.78 -20.73
C ILE A 113 1.33 -4.81 -21.86
N ASP A 114 2.31 -5.72 -21.80
CA ASP A 114 2.51 -6.84 -22.73
C ASP A 114 2.53 -6.41 -24.20
N GLY A 115 3.10 -5.25 -24.50
CA GLY A 115 3.22 -4.71 -25.85
C GLY A 115 1.90 -4.25 -26.46
N ALA A 116 0.88 -3.97 -25.66
CA ALA A 116 -0.40 -3.45 -26.15
C ALA A 116 -0.23 -2.24 -27.06
N LEU A 117 -1.15 -2.07 -28.02
CA LEU A 117 -1.12 -0.92 -28.96
C LEU A 117 -1.61 0.36 -28.27
N GLU A 118 -2.57 0.24 -27.33
CA GLU A 118 -3.12 1.35 -26.56
C GLU A 118 -2.52 1.35 -25.16
N PRO A 119 -2.26 2.55 -24.58
CA PRO A 119 -1.79 2.66 -23.21
C PRO A 119 -2.88 2.27 -22.21
N LEU A 120 -2.46 1.97 -20.98
CA LEU A 120 -3.38 1.85 -19.85
C LEU A 120 -4.17 3.16 -19.67
N ASP A 121 -5.46 3.02 -19.35
CA ASP A 121 -6.26 4.16 -18.89
C ASP A 121 -5.85 4.51 -17.45
N ASP A 122 -5.00 5.49 -17.33
CA ASP A 122 -4.52 6.05 -16.06
C ASP A 122 -4.96 7.52 -15.88
N SER A 123 -6.24 7.81 -16.21
CA SER A 123 -6.85 9.14 -16.15
C SER A 123 -6.76 9.84 -14.78
N PHE A 124 -6.37 9.12 -13.72
CA PHE A 124 -6.05 9.66 -12.40
C PHE A 124 -4.67 10.38 -12.36
N VAL A 125 -3.86 10.22 -13.38
CA VAL A 125 -2.56 10.91 -13.54
C VAL A 125 -2.77 12.19 -14.35
N PRO A 126 -2.67 13.38 -13.73
CA PRO A 126 -3.03 14.63 -14.42
C PRO A 126 -1.97 15.10 -15.40
N GLU A 127 -0.71 14.83 -15.06
CA GLU A 127 0.44 15.21 -15.88
C GLU A 127 1.29 13.97 -16.12
N VAL A 128 1.47 13.66 -17.40
CA VAL A 128 2.29 12.52 -17.84
C VAL A 128 3.65 13.10 -18.24
N PRO A 129 4.70 12.86 -17.43
CA PRO A 129 6.03 13.34 -17.79
C PRO A 129 6.52 12.59 -19.03
N THR A 130 7.23 13.25 -19.90
CA THR A 130 7.90 12.63 -21.04
C THR A 130 9.01 11.70 -20.54
N GLY A 131 9.22 10.59 -21.24
CA GLY A 131 10.31 9.66 -20.97
C GLY A 131 9.92 8.21 -21.22
N ASP A 132 10.95 7.43 -21.51
CA ASP A 132 10.83 6.01 -21.82
C ASP A 132 11.52 5.20 -20.73
N TYR A 133 10.83 4.18 -20.22
CA TYR A 133 11.34 3.28 -19.18
C TYR A 133 10.94 1.84 -19.49
N GLY A 134 11.82 0.90 -19.17
CA GLY A 134 11.58 -0.53 -19.37
C GLY A 134 12.18 -1.06 -20.68
N PRO A 135 11.69 -2.20 -21.18
CA PRO A 135 10.61 -3.02 -20.61
C PRO A 135 11.00 -3.69 -19.28
N TYR A 136 10.06 -3.76 -18.35
CA TYR A 136 10.21 -4.44 -17.05
C TYR A 136 9.37 -5.71 -17.04
N LYS A 137 9.99 -6.88 -17.01
CA LYS A 137 9.27 -8.15 -16.84
C LYS A 137 9.02 -8.40 -15.37
N VAL A 138 7.76 -8.31 -14.95
CA VAL A 138 7.36 -8.49 -13.56
C VAL A 138 7.49 -9.96 -13.17
N PRO A 139 8.29 -10.30 -12.13
CA PRO A 139 8.42 -11.68 -11.67
C PRO A 139 7.12 -12.22 -11.07
N GLU A 140 7.01 -13.54 -10.95
CA GLU A 140 5.93 -14.18 -10.21
C GLU A 140 5.91 -13.71 -8.74
N ASN A 141 4.70 -13.53 -8.19
CA ASN A 141 4.48 -12.99 -6.83
C ASN A 141 5.06 -11.59 -6.58
N SER A 142 5.37 -10.85 -7.62
CA SER A 142 5.89 -9.48 -7.54
C SER A 142 5.01 -8.51 -8.31
N TYR A 143 5.15 -7.23 -7.99
CA TYR A 143 4.31 -6.16 -8.50
C TYR A 143 5.15 -4.95 -8.88
N PHE A 144 4.76 -4.25 -9.94
CA PHE A 144 5.36 -2.99 -10.36
C PHE A 144 4.50 -1.82 -9.90
N MET A 145 5.10 -0.89 -9.17
CA MET A 145 4.42 0.19 -8.47
C MET A 145 4.77 1.55 -9.07
N LEU A 146 3.78 2.40 -9.31
CA LEU A 146 4.00 3.80 -9.70
C LEU A 146 3.29 4.76 -8.74
N GLY A 147 3.86 5.95 -8.57
CA GLY A 147 3.17 7.06 -7.94
C GLY A 147 2.19 7.73 -8.91
N ASP A 148 1.10 8.28 -8.39
CA ASP A 148 0.13 9.04 -9.20
C ASP A 148 0.72 10.40 -9.63
N ASN A 149 1.60 10.99 -8.83
CA ASN A 149 2.45 12.11 -9.22
C ASN A 149 3.70 11.57 -9.94
N ARG A 150 3.56 11.20 -11.21
CA ARG A 150 4.59 10.54 -12.04
C ARG A 150 5.91 11.29 -12.09
N GLU A 151 5.86 12.62 -12.05
CA GLU A 151 7.05 13.49 -12.14
C GLU A 151 7.84 13.49 -10.83
N ASN A 152 7.13 13.51 -9.68
CA ASN A 152 7.73 13.63 -8.35
C ASN A 152 7.57 12.34 -7.54
N SER A 153 7.72 11.19 -8.19
CA SER A 153 7.62 9.88 -7.53
C SER A 153 8.90 9.08 -7.69
N ARG A 154 9.53 8.74 -6.56
CA ARG A 154 10.51 7.66 -6.51
C ARG A 154 9.75 6.33 -6.37
N ASP A 155 9.66 5.57 -7.46
CA ASP A 155 8.90 4.34 -7.56
C ASP A 155 9.68 3.25 -8.33
N SER A 156 9.03 2.19 -8.76
CA SER A 156 9.64 1.04 -9.42
C SER A 156 10.55 1.38 -10.60
N ARG A 157 10.41 2.56 -11.20
CA ARG A 157 11.31 3.03 -12.26
C ARG A 157 12.72 3.34 -11.79
N PHE A 158 12.88 3.66 -10.50
CA PHE A 158 14.09 4.27 -9.92
C PHE A 158 14.68 3.50 -8.73
N TRP A 159 14.04 2.41 -8.30
CA TRP A 159 14.55 1.57 -7.21
C TRP A 159 15.58 0.57 -7.73
N ASP A 160 16.54 0.20 -6.88
CA ASP A 160 17.50 -0.85 -7.18
C ASP A 160 16.79 -2.21 -7.24
N ASN A 161 15.91 -2.48 -6.29
CA ASN A 161 14.96 -3.59 -6.31
C ASN A 161 13.63 -3.12 -6.90
N THR A 162 13.52 -3.14 -8.22
CA THR A 162 12.40 -2.60 -9.01
C THR A 162 11.01 -3.06 -8.54
N PHE A 163 10.89 -4.29 -8.03
CA PHE A 163 9.60 -4.95 -7.79
C PHE A 163 9.31 -5.12 -6.29
N VAL A 164 8.04 -4.94 -5.93
CA VAL A 164 7.53 -5.25 -4.59
C VAL A 164 7.02 -6.69 -4.59
N THR A 165 7.54 -7.52 -3.69
CA THR A 165 7.05 -8.88 -3.50
C THR A 165 5.77 -8.91 -2.68
N PHE A 166 4.98 -10.00 -2.77
CA PHE A 166 3.78 -10.15 -1.95
C PHE A 166 4.09 -10.04 -0.43
N ASP A 167 5.23 -10.56 0.00
CA ASP A 167 5.63 -10.55 1.42
C ASP A 167 5.96 -9.15 1.95
N GLN A 168 6.25 -8.20 1.07
CA GLN A 168 6.46 -6.79 1.43
C GLN A 168 5.15 -6.01 1.51
N ILE A 169 4.02 -6.55 1.01
CA ILE A 169 2.71 -5.87 1.07
C ILE A 169 2.21 -5.86 2.50
N VAL A 170 1.93 -4.68 3.04
CA VAL A 170 1.38 -4.48 4.38
C VAL A 170 -0.15 -4.37 4.35
N GLY A 171 -0.72 -3.84 3.26
CA GLY A 171 -2.17 -3.77 3.08
C GLY A 171 -2.61 -2.81 1.97
N LYS A 172 -3.92 -2.69 1.80
CA LYS A 172 -4.57 -1.79 0.83
C LYS A 172 -5.02 -0.51 1.51
N ALA A 173 -4.67 0.66 0.97
CA ALA A 173 -5.23 1.93 1.38
C ALA A 173 -6.70 2.01 0.90
N VAL A 174 -7.62 2.28 1.81
CA VAL A 174 -9.07 2.20 1.50
C VAL A 174 -9.81 3.51 1.75
N LEU A 175 -9.34 4.31 2.70
CA LEU A 175 -10.06 5.50 3.12
C LEU A 175 -9.09 6.61 3.53
N ARG A 176 -9.21 7.78 2.90
CA ARG A 176 -8.68 9.01 3.50
C ARG A 176 -9.71 9.57 4.47
N TYR A 177 -9.32 9.84 5.71
CA TYR A 177 -10.24 10.35 6.73
C TYR A 177 -9.93 11.79 7.16
N PHE A 178 -8.76 12.33 6.82
CA PHE A 178 -8.38 13.71 7.06
C PHE A 178 -7.62 14.26 5.84
N PRO A 179 -7.85 15.52 5.40
CA PRO A 179 -8.75 16.55 5.96
C PRO A 179 -10.24 16.32 5.65
N SER A 180 -10.56 15.46 4.72
CA SER A 180 -11.93 15.12 4.34
C SER A 180 -12.05 13.63 4.04
N ILE A 181 -13.24 13.06 4.23
CA ILE A 181 -13.50 11.65 3.96
C ILE A 181 -13.55 11.41 2.45
N LYS A 182 -12.72 10.48 1.94
CA LYS A 182 -12.70 10.04 0.55
C LYS A 182 -12.37 8.56 0.49
N ILE A 183 -13.20 7.76 -0.17
CA ILE A 183 -12.88 6.36 -0.48
C ILE A 183 -11.78 6.36 -1.56
N LEU A 184 -10.73 5.59 -1.33
CA LEU A 184 -9.62 5.42 -2.24
C LEU A 184 -9.91 4.21 -3.16
N LYS A 185 -9.76 4.44 -4.47
CA LYS A 185 -9.99 3.43 -5.51
C LYS A 185 -8.80 3.42 -6.46
#